data_9adf4fa41d2e736304eb60da0f0c4341
#
_entry.id   9adf4fa41d2e736304eb60da0f0c4341
#
_cell.length_a   1.000
_cell.length_b   1.000
_cell.length_c   1.000
_cell.angle_alpha   90.00
_cell.angle_beta   90.00
_cell.angle_gamma   90.00
#
_symmetry.space_group_name_H-M   'P 1'
#
loop_
_entity.id
_entity.type
_entity.pdbx_description
1 polymer ?
#
loop_
_entity_poly.entity_id
_entity_poly.type
_entity_poly.pdbx_seq_one_letter_code
_entity_poly.pdbx_strand_id
1 'polypeptide(L)' 'MKNMIMGFINDGTKITIADARTEITISKDNILKVDTDKIVIRNNNMISWMKWCEIEYFKL' A
#
# COMPACT_ATOMS: atom_id res chain seq x y z
N MET A 1 2.10 7.82 -8.82
CA MET A 1 2.38 6.52 -8.19
C MET A 1 1.15 5.87 -7.57
N LYS A 2 0.34 6.65 -6.88
CA LYS A 2 -0.89 6.11 -6.26
C LYS A 2 -1.80 5.40 -7.26
N ASN A 3 -2.06 6.02 -8.40
CA ASN A 3 -2.96 5.45 -9.40
C ASN A 3 -2.42 4.15 -9.98
N MET A 4 -1.10 4.08 -10.15
CA MET A 4 -0.45 2.88 -10.67
C MET A 4 -0.56 1.74 -9.66
N ILE A 5 -0.28 2.02 -8.39
CA ILE A 5 -0.39 1.03 -7.31
C ILE A 5 -1.82 0.52 -7.21
N MET A 6 -2.79 1.44 -7.20
CA MET A 6 -4.19 1.05 -7.08
C MET A 6 -4.68 0.27 -8.29
N GLY A 7 -4.14 0.56 -9.48
CA GLY A 7 -4.45 -0.21 -10.67
C GLY A 7 -4.07 -1.69 -10.52
N PHE A 8 -2.87 -1.96 -10.03
CA PHE A 8 -2.42 -3.33 -9.78
C PHE A 8 -3.29 -4.02 -8.75
N ILE A 9 -3.60 -3.32 -7.66
CA ILE A 9 -4.42 -3.90 -6.59
C ILE A 9 -5.82 -4.22 -7.08
N ASN A 10 -6.41 -3.34 -7.88
CA ASN A 10 -7.75 -3.57 -8.43
C ASN A 10 -7.77 -4.77 -9.36
N ASP A 11 -6.64 -5.10 -9.99
CA ASP A 11 -6.51 -6.30 -10.80
C ASP A 11 -6.29 -7.57 -9.97
N GLY A 12 -6.20 -7.45 -8.66
CA GLY A 12 -5.97 -8.59 -7.79
C GLY A 12 -4.51 -8.91 -7.54
N THR A 13 -3.58 -8.05 -7.97
CA THR A 13 -2.15 -8.25 -7.81
C THR A 13 -1.72 -7.83 -6.42
N LYS A 14 -0.91 -8.65 -5.76
CA LYS A 14 -0.23 -8.23 -4.53
C LYS A 14 0.96 -7.36 -4.89
N ILE A 15 1.18 -6.33 -4.10
CA ILE A 15 2.23 -5.39 -4.36
C ILE A 15 2.90 -5.00 -3.05
N THR A 16 4.22 -4.83 -3.06
CA THR A 16 4.96 -4.36 -1.90
C THR A 16 5.31 -2.90 -2.12
N ILE A 17 4.92 -2.06 -1.18
CA ILE A 17 5.29 -0.65 -1.20
C ILE A 17 6.30 -0.39 -0.10
N ALA A 18 7.19 0.56 -0.34
CA ALA A 18 8.28 0.83 0.59
C ALA A 18 8.55 2.32 0.72
N ASP A 19 8.78 2.74 1.96
CA ASP A 19 9.34 4.06 2.25
C ASP A 19 10.78 3.89 2.75
N ALA A 20 11.35 4.96 3.32
CA ALA A 20 12.73 4.94 3.78
C ALA A 20 12.99 3.94 4.90
N ARG A 21 11.95 3.49 5.60
CA ARG A 21 12.10 2.71 6.83
C ARG A 21 11.46 1.32 6.78
N THR A 22 10.47 1.12 5.93
CA THR A 22 9.69 -0.10 6.02
C THR A 22 9.11 -0.51 4.66
N GLU A 23 8.80 -1.80 4.55
CA GLU A 23 8.09 -2.36 3.41
C GLU A 23 6.78 -2.96 3.90
N ILE A 24 5.72 -2.78 3.12
CA ILE A 24 4.41 -3.30 3.45
C ILE A 24 3.85 -3.99 2.20
N THR A 25 3.39 -5.23 2.36
CA THR A 25 2.71 -5.95 1.27
C THR A 25 1.22 -5.68 1.35
N ILE A 26 0.65 -5.23 0.25
CA ILE A 26 -0.77 -4.89 0.19
C ILE A 26 -1.47 -5.68 -0.90
N SER A 27 -2.77 -5.94 -0.65
CA SER A 27 -3.66 -6.61 -1.59
C SER A 27 -5.07 -6.14 -1.29
N LYS A 28 -6.04 -6.55 -2.11
CA LYS A 28 -7.44 -6.22 -1.85
C LYS A 28 -7.89 -6.66 -0.45
N ASP A 29 -7.29 -7.74 0.06
CA ASP A 29 -7.78 -8.35 1.29
C ASP A 29 -7.38 -7.60 2.54
N ASN A 30 -6.31 -6.81 2.50
CA ASN A 30 -5.80 -6.16 3.71
C ASN A 30 -5.89 -4.64 3.68
N ILE A 31 -6.45 -4.05 2.65
CA ILE A 31 -6.65 -2.61 2.59
C ILE A 31 -7.87 -2.24 3.41
N LEU A 32 -7.69 -1.34 4.37
CA LEU A 32 -8.78 -0.84 5.20
C LEU A 32 -9.32 0.48 4.68
N LYS A 33 -8.45 1.35 4.14
CA LYS A 33 -8.88 2.66 3.68
C LYS A 33 -7.87 3.22 2.70
N VAL A 34 -8.35 3.92 1.69
CA VAL A 34 -7.51 4.65 0.73
C VAL A 34 -7.92 6.11 0.77
N ASP A 35 -7.01 6.96 1.27
CA ASP A 35 -7.21 8.40 1.31
C ASP A 35 -6.40 9.09 0.23
N THR A 36 -6.60 10.38 0.09
CA THR A 36 -5.83 11.17 -0.87
C THR A 36 -4.35 11.26 -0.47
N ASP A 37 -4.05 11.20 0.82
CA ASP A 37 -2.70 11.36 1.33
C ASP A 37 -2.04 10.07 1.80
N LYS A 38 -2.80 9.01 2.09
CA LYS A 38 -2.22 7.77 2.62
C LYS A 38 -3.08 6.56 2.31
N ILE A 39 -2.48 5.39 2.49
CA ILE A 39 -3.17 4.12 2.47
C ILE A 39 -3.07 3.48 3.85
N VAL A 40 -4.17 2.93 4.34
CA VAL A 40 -4.25 2.27 5.65
C VAL A 40 -4.52 0.80 5.42
N ILE A 41 -3.72 -0.06 6.01
CA ILE A 41 -3.83 -1.49 5.82
C ILE A 41 -3.81 -2.23 7.16
N ARG A 42 -4.29 -3.47 7.12
CA ARG A 42 -4.13 -4.40 8.23
C ARG A 42 -2.96 -5.32 7.92
N ASN A 43 -1.98 -5.34 8.82
CA ASN A 43 -0.79 -6.16 8.69
C ASN A 43 -0.71 -7.06 9.92
N ASN A 44 -1.04 -8.34 9.76
CA ASN A 44 -1.25 -9.28 10.86
C ASN A 44 -2.39 -8.74 11.74
N ASN A 45 -2.19 -8.53 13.01
CA ASN A 45 -3.22 -7.96 13.88
C ASN A 45 -3.00 -6.48 14.15
N MET A 46 -2.20 -5.83 13.33
CA MET A 46 -1.84 -4.43 13.50
C MET A 46 -2.35 -3.60 12.33
N ILE A 47 -2.68 -2.35 12.61
CA ILE A 47 -3.04 -1.38 11.58
C ILE A 47 -1.81 -0.56 11.26
N SER A 48 -1.47 -0.52 9.98
CA SER A 48 -0.32 0.25 9.49
C SER A 48 -0.79 1.20 8.40
N TRP A 49 -0.03 2.26 8.18
CA TRP A 49 -0.35 3.20 7.12
C TRP A 49 0.93 3.78 6.53
N MET A 50 0.81 4.25 5.30
CA MET A 50 1.94 4.86 4.60
C MET A 50 1.42 6.00 3.75
N LYS A 51 2.08 7.15 3.82
CA LYS A 51 1.71 8.30 2.99
C LYS A 51 2.17 8.07 1.56
N TRP A 52 1.30 8.38 0.61
CA TRP A 52 1.64 8.22 -0.80
C TRP A 52 2.92 8.97 -1.18
N CYS A 53 3.09 10.19 -0.66
CA CYS A 53 4.25 11.00 -1.00
C CYS A 53 5.57 10.48 -0.41
N GLU A 54 5.50 9.58 0.56
CA GLU A 54 6.67 8.99 1.20
C GLU A 54 7.09 7.67 0.59
N ILE A 55 6.30 7.11 -0.32
CA ILE A 55 6.63 5.86 -0.98
C ILE A 55 7.78 6.10 -1.94
N GLU A 56 8.88 5.39 -1.72
CA GLU A 56 10.08 5.51 -2.55
C GLU A 56 10.03 4.58 -3.74
N TYR A 57 9.46 3.40 -3.57
CA TYR A 57 9.31 2.44 -4.66
C TYR A 57 8.25 1.41 -4.32
N PHE A 58 7.84 0.68 -5.34
CA PHE A 58 6.99 -0.49 -5.14
C PHE A 58 7.49 -1.61 -6.05
N LYS A 59 7.15 -2.84 -5.68
CA LYS A 59 7.49 -4.01 -6.48
C LYS A 59 6.37 -5.04 -6.43
N LEU A 60 6.27 -5.78 -7.50
CA LEU A 60 5.27 -6.83 -7.64
C LEU A 60 5.71 -8.14 -6.99
#